data_c0e636df659c60a760261e904e273685
#
_entry.id   c0e636df659c60a760261e904e273685
#
_cell.length_a   1.000
_cell.length_b   1.000
_cell.length_c   1.000
_cell.angle_alpha   90.00
_cell.angle_beta   90.00
_cell.angle_gamma   90.00
#
_symmetry.space_group_name_H-M   'P 1'
#
loop_
_entity.id
_entity.type
_entity.pdbx_description
1 polymer ?
#
loop_
_entity_poly.entity_id
_entity_poly.type
_entity_poly.pdbx_seq_one_letter_code
_entity_poly.pdbx_strand_id
1 'polypeptide(L)'
;MARVISILALIAVAQSLPAQEFKDFGKDRLNSSPRHGEWVDIKSGDRTIKAFVVYPERKDKAPVVLVIQEIFGLTDWLRSLCDELAENGVIAIAPDFLNGQKFEDADGAGKATSALTNEQIKTVLDATSDYALTKIPAGNGTLAVCGFCRGGGWAFDYANQNSKLKAAYSFYGTAPDSADKVKNIACPVYGFYGENDERVNATIPKAEELMKAAGKKYEPVIYKGAGHGFMRSGEPNNPQVREGDKKARDEAWARWKTLLKQLP
;
A
#
# COMPACT_ATOMS: atom_id res chain seq x y z
N MET A 1 42.98 -41.23 -40.52
CA MET A 1 41.50 -41.00 -40.30
C MET A 1 41.33 -40.02 -39.16
N ALA A 2 41.12 -38.75 -39.45
CA ALA A 2 40.88 -37.72 -38.44
C ALA A 2 39.39 -37.53 -38.25
N ARG A 3 38.88 -37.72 -37.02
CA ARG A 3 37.48 -37.48 -36.64
C ARG A 3 37.33 -35.99 -36.29
N VAL A 4 36.54 -35.26 -37.10
CA VAL A 4 36.11 -33.89 -36.80
C VAL A 4 34.92 -34.01 -35.84
N ILE A 5 35.08 -33.48 -34.62
CA ILE A 5 34.02 -33.33 -33.64
C ILE A 5 33.40 -31.90 -33.83
N SER A 6 32.19 -31.86 -34.41
CA SER A 6 31.43 -30.62 -34.50
C SER A 6 30.75 -30.36 -33.17
N ILE A 7 31.16 -29.27 -32.53
CA ILE A 7 30.52 -28.75 -31.32
C ILE A 7 29.37 -27.83 -31.78
N LEU A 8 28.14 -28.29 -31.63
CA LEU A 8 26.95 -27.43 -31.75
C LEU A 8 26.82 -26.56 -30.49
N ALA A 9 27.08 -25.28 -30.67
CA ALA A 9 26.77 -24.30 -29.64
C ALA A 9 25.25 -24.02 -29.61
N LEU A 10 24.58 -24.48 -28.56
CA LEU A 10 23.19 -24.07 -28.27
C LEU A 10 23.23 -22.59 -27.82
N ILE A 11 22.76 -21.71 -28.68
CA ILE A 11 22.46 -20.31 -28.30
C ILE A 11 21.13 -20.33 -27.58
N ALA A 12 21.15 -20.23 -26.25
CA ALA A 12 19.95 -20.00 -25.46
C ALA A 12 19.49 -18.54 -25.70
N VAL A 13 18.46 -18.37 -26.51
CA VAL A 13 17.75 -17.09 -26.63
C VAL A 13 16.99 -16.89 -25.34
N ALA A 14 17.50 -16.01 -24.49
CA ALA A 14 16.74 -15.51 -23.35
C ALA A 14 15.54 -14.74 -23.89
N GLN A 15 14.35 -15.36 -23.84
CA GLN A 15 13.09 -14.65 -24.09
C GLN A 15 12.88 -13.72 -22.92
N SER A 16 13.06 -12.42 -23.16
CA SER A 16 12.61 -11.38 -22.23
C SER A 16 11.08 -11.53 -22.11
N LEU A 17 10.62 -11.87 -20.90
CA LEU A 17 9.18 -11.82 -20.58
C LEU A 17 8.70 -10.39 -20.88
N PRO A 18 7.57 -10.21 -21.60
CA PRO A 18 7.04 -8.88 -21.86
C PRO A 18 6.81 -8.18 -20.52
N ALA A 19 7.18 -6.90 -20.45
CA ALA A 19 6.89 -6.05 -19.30
C ALA A 19 5.39 -6.17 -19.00
N GLN A 20 5.05 -6.54 -17.77
CA GLN A 20 3.66 -6.73 -17.36
C GLN A 20 2.95 -5.39 -17.49
N GLU A 21 2.04 -5.29 -18.46
CA GLU A 21 1.22 -4.11 -18.69
C GLU A 21 0.44 -3.78 -17.43
N PHE A 22 0.54 -2.53 -16.97
CA PHE A 22 -0.24 -2.08 -15.83
C PHE A 22 -1.73 -2.02 -16.23
N LYS A 23 -2.58 -2.80 -15.55
CA LYS A 23 -4.03 -2.77 -15.70
C LYS A 23 -4.68 -2.18 -14.47
N ASP A 24 -5.52 -1.18 -14.69
CA ASP A 24 -6.28 -0.51 -13.65
C ASP A 24 -7.71 -1.08 -13.60
N PHE A 25 -8.02 -1.85 -12.56
CA PHE A 25 -9.30 -2.55 -12.41
C PHE A 25 -10.34 -1.80 -11.58
N GLY A 26 -10.01 -0.58 -11.11
CA GLY A 26 -10.84 0.13 -10.15
C GLY A 26 -12.01 0.92 -10.74
N LYS A 27 -12.00 1.18 -12.04
CA LYS A 27 -12.92 2.14 -12.68
C LYS A 27 -14.39 1.76 -12.53
N ASP A 28 -14.73 0.49 -12.75
CA ASP A 28 -16.11 0.03 -12.73
C ASP A 28 -16.73 0.15 -11.32
N ARG A 29 -15.94 -0.18 -10.29
CA ARG A 29 -16.37 0.01 -8.91
C ARG A 29 -16.61 1.48 -8.58
N LEU A 30 -15.70 2.36 -8.96
CA LEU A 30 -15.85 3.80 -8.73
C LEU A 30 -17.10 4.38 -9.41
N ASN A 31 -17.40 3.92 -10.62
CA ASN A 31 -18.58 4.39 -11.37
C ASN A 31 -19.91 3.89 -10.80
N SER A 32 -19.92 2.74 -10.13
CA SER A 32 -21.11 2.09 -9.57
C SER A 32 -21.28 2.28 -8.06
N SER A 33 -20.29 2.84 -7.39
CA SER A 33 -20.33 3.03 -5.93
C SER A 33 -21.42 4.02 -5.53
N PRO A 34 -22.25 3.69 -4.52
CA PRO A 34 -23.22 4.62 -3.94
C PRO A 34 -22.59 5.61 -2.96
N ARG A 35 -21.33 5.37 -2.54
CA ARG A 35 -20.65 6.16 -1.52
C ARG A 35 -20.14 7.50 -2.05
N HIS A 36 -20.16 8.49 -1.17
CA HIS A 36 -19.62 9.80 -1.49
C HIS A 36 -18.08 9.76 -1.54
N GLY A 37 -17.52 10.03 -2.72
CA GLY A 37 -16.09 10.22 -2.95
C GLY A 37 -15.81 11.59 -3.54
N GLU A 38 -14.82 12.29 -2.98
CA GLU A 38 -14.46 13.64 -3.42
C GLU A 38 -12.95 13.86 -3.47
N TRP A 39 -12.54 14.83 -4.29
CA TRP A 39 -11.18 15.34 -4.29
C TRP A 39 -11.09 16.57 -3.38
N VAL A 40 -10.06 16.59 -2.54
CA VAL A 40 -9.78 17.71 -1.64
C VAL A 40 -8.38 18.26 -1.92
N ASP A 41 -8.22 19.57 -1.72
CA ASP A 41 -6.94 20.27 -1.80
C ASP A 41 -6.43 20.56 -0.39
N ILE A 42 -5.31 19.94 -0.02
CA ILE A 42 -4.66 20.08 1.28
C ILE A 42 -3.51 21.06 1.15
N LYS A 43 -3.57 22.18 1.88
CA LYS A 43 -2.50 23.18 1.90
C LYS A 43 -1.38 22.74 2.85
N SER A 44 -0.14 22.82 2.37
CA SER A 44 1.07 22.54 3.15
C SER A 44 2.16 23.55 2.75
N GLY A 45 2.24 24.67 3.48
CA GLY A 45 3.01 25.84 3.06
C GLY A 45 2.53 26.34 1.69
N ASP A 46 3.45 26.53 0.77
CA ASP A 46 3.17 26.98 -0.61
C ASP A 46 2.69 25.85 -1.55
N ARG A 47 2.66 24.59 -1.05
CA ARG A 47 2.24 23.43 -1.84
C ARG A 47 0.76 23.15 -1.63
N THR A 48 0.12 22.63 -2.69
CA THR A 48 -1.22 22.03 -2.63
C THR A 48 -1.10 20.56 -2.94
N ILE A 49 -1.54 19.71 -1.99
CA ILE A 49 -1.57 18.26 -2.13
C ILE A 49 -3.01 17.89 -2.47
N LYS A 50 -3.22 17.26 -3.62
CA LYS A 50 -4.52 16.67 -3.95
C LYS A 50 -4.68 15.35 -3.20
N ALA A 51 -5.84 15.13 -2.61
CA ALA A 51 -6.17 13.85 -1.99
C ALA A 51 -7.58 13.41 -2.37
N PHE A 52 -7.78 12.10 -2.49
CA PHE A 52 -9.10 11.50 -2.71
C PHE A 52 -9.63 10.99 -1.37
N VAL A 53 -10.86 11.40 -1.03
CA VAL A 53 -11.53 11.00 0.21
C VAL A 53 -12.80 10.24 -0.13
N VAL A 54 -13.07 9.14 0.58
CA VAL A 54 -14.33 8.40 0.47
C VAL A 54 -14.92 8.21 1.86
N TYR A 55 -16.22 8.44 1.98
CA TYR A 55 -16.97 8.39 3.22
C TYR A 55 -17.85 7.14 3.29
N PRO A 56 -17.92 6.46 4.47
CA PRO A 56 -18.86 5.38 4.68
C PRO A 56 -20.30 5.89 4.78
N GLU A 57 -21.26 5.08 4.32
CA GLU A 57 -22.69 5.36 4.49
C GLU A 57 -23.13 5.02 5.93
N ARG A 58 -22.82 5.91 6.87
CA ARG A 58 -23.20 5.77 8.28
C ARG A 58 -23.51 7.13 8.92
N LYS A 59 -24.30 7.12 9.99
CA LYS A 59 -24.67 8.34 10.73
C LYS A 59 -23.61 8.74 11.75
N ASP A 60 -22.93 7.75 12.33
CA ASP A 60 -21.93 7.99 13.37
C ASP A 60 -20.58 8.37 12.76
N LYS A 61 -19.79 9.08 13.54
CA LYS A 61 -18.40 9.39 13.18
C LYS A 61 -17.58 8.11 13.00
N ALA A 62 -16.65 8.14 12.06
CA ALA A 62 -15.84 6.99 11.68
C ALA A 62 -14.34 7.23 11.88
N PRO A 63 -13.54 6.17 12.13
CA PRO A 63 -12.08 6.28 12.06
C PRO A 63 -11.63 6.62 10.64
N VAL A 64 -10.50 7.31 10.53
CA VAL A 64 -9.89 7.67 9.25
C VAL A 64 -8.68 6.78 8.99
N VAL A 65 -8.59 6.25 7.77
CA VAL A 65 -7.43 5.50 7.28
C VAL A 65 -6.76 6.32 6.18
N LEU A 66 -5.50 6.72 6.42
CA LEU A 66 -4.64 7.32 5.42
C LEU A 66 -4.09 6.21 4.53
N VAL A 67 -4.29 6.32 3.22
CA VAL A 67 -3.97 5.28 2.23
C VAL A 67 -2.79 5.74 1.38
N ILE A 68 -1.69 4.98 1.41
CA ILE A 68 -0.46 5.30 0.67
C ILE A 68 -0.37 4.40 -0.57
N GLN A 69 -0.20 5.04 -1.70
CA GLN A 69 -0.17 4.44 -3.04
C GLN A 69 0.99 3.46 -3.28
N GLU A 70 0.82 2.61 -4.31
CA GLU A 70 1.93 1.89 -4.95
C GLU A 70 2.80 2.86 -5.78
N ILE A 71 3.79 2.34 -6.49
CA ILE A 71 4.64 3.15 -7.38
C ILE A 71 3.86 3.85 -8.50
N PHE A 72 2.70 3.34 -8.88
CA PHE A 72 1.89 3.84 -10.01
C PHE A 72 1.08 5.11 -9.72
N GLY A 73 1.15 5.64 -8.49
CA GLY A 73 0.38 6.82 -8.11
C GLY A 73 -1.03 6.50 -7.62
N LEU A 74 -1.86 7.54 -7.58
CA LEU A 74 -3.26 7.45 -7.15
C LEU A 74 -4.15 6.95 -8.32
N THR A 75 -4.02 5.66 -8.62
CA THR A 75 -4.74 4.97 -9.70
C THR A 75 -6.23 4.76 -9.38
N ASP A 76 -7.03 4.36 -10.38
CA ASP A 76 -8.43 3.98 -10.18
C ASP A 76 -8.54 2.78 -9.24
N TRP A 77 -7.60 1.82 -9.30
CA TRP A 77 -7.53 0.73 -8.35
C TRP A 77 -7.39 1.22 -6.89
N LEU A 78 -6.45 2.13 -6.61
CA LEU A 78 -6.25 2.62 -5.25
C LEU A 78 -7.46 3.41 -4.76
N ARG A 79 -8.10 4.20 -5.63
CA ARG A 79 -9.35 4.90 -5.30
C ARG A 79 -10.51 3.94 -5.06
N SER A 80 -10.60 2.84 -5.82
CA SER A 80 -11.60 1.80 -5.57
C SER A 80 -11.37 1.05 -4.26
N LEU A 81 -10.10 0.86 -3.87
CA LEU A 81 -9.75 0.31 -2.56
C LEU A 81 -10.15 1.28 -1.42
N CYS A 82 -10.03 2.59 -1.61
CA CYS A 82 -10.58 3.57 -0.67
C CYS A 82 -12.11 3.42 -0.52
N ASP A 83 -12.81 3.13 -1.62
CA ASP A 83 -14.23 2.83 -1.61
C ASP A 83 -14.55 1.52 -0.87
N GLU A 84 -13.73 0.47 -1.04
CA GLU A 84 -13.86 -0.77 -0.27
C GLU A 84 -13.62 -0.56 1.24
N LEU A 85 -12.70 0.31 1.61
CA LEU A 85 -12.49 0.70 3.00
C LEU A 85 -13.72 1.42 3.56
N ALA A 86 -14.30 2.34 2.80
CA ALA A 86 -15.50 3.05 3.21
C ALA A 86 -16.71 2.12 3.32
N GLU A 87 -16.86 1.12 2.46
CA GLU A 87 -17.86 0.04 2.62
C GLU A 87 -17.72 -0.69 3.96
N ASN A 88 -16.50 -0.76 4.50
CA ASN A 88 -16.22 -1.39 5.79
C ASN A 88 -16.24 -0.42 6.98
N GLY A 89 -16.85 0.77 6.79
CA GLY A 89 -17.20 1.68 7.88
C GLY A 89 -16.11 2.65 8.32
N VAL A 90 -15.03 2.82 7.54
CA VAL A 90 -13.98 3.80 7.80
C VAL A 90 -13.95 4.89 6.73
N ILE A 91 -13.51 6.09 7.07
CA ILE A 91 -13.20 7.12 6.07
C ILE A 91 -11.82 6.82 5.51
N ALA A 92 -11.69 6.75 4.18
CA ALA A 92 -10.40 6.57 3.54
C ALA A 92 -9.93 7.90 2.91
N ILE A 93 -8.68 8.29 3.12
CA ILE A 93 -8.05 9.45 2.50
C ILE A 93 -6.73 9.07 1.87
N ALA A 94 -6.59 9.29 0.57
CA ALA A 94 -5.41 8.94 -0.21
C ALA A 94 -4.79 10.19 -0.85
N PRO A 95 -3.64 10.69 -0.36
CA PRO A 95 -2.94 11.81 -0.99
C PRO A 95 -2.23 11.35 -2.27
N ASP A 96 -2.17 12.24 -3.25
CA ASP A 96 -1.41 12.02 -4.48
C ASP A 96 0.03 12.53 -4.31
N PHE A 97 0.97 11.59 -4.21
CA PHE A 97 2.40 11.92 -4.09
C PHE A 97 3.03 12.32 -5.41
N LEU A 98 2.41 11.98 -6.55
CA LEU A 98 2.96 12.15 -7.88
C LEU A 98 2.26 13.22 -8.72
N ASN A 99 1.39 14.04 -8.11
CA ASN A 99 0.71 15.19 -8.72
C ASN A 99 -0.06 14.83 -10.02
N GLY A 100 -0.79 13.72 -10.02
CA GLY A 100 -1.60 13.27 -11.15
C GLY A 100 -0.81 12.64 -12.29
N GLN A 101 0.48 12.38 -12.11
CA GLN A 101 1.27 11.70 -13.15
C GLN A 101 0.73 10.28 -13.38
N LYS A 102 0.66 9.91 -14.64
CA LYS A 102 0.29 8.57 -15.11
C LYS A 102 1.50 7.89 -15.73
N PHE A 103 1.61 6.59 -15.52
CA PHE A 103 2.72 5.80 -16.02
C PHE A 103 2.21 4.62 -16.83
N GLU A 104 2.86 4.36 -17.97
CA GLU A 104 2.54 3.23 -18.84
C GLU A 104 3.22 1.95 -18.37
N ASP A 105 4.34 2.08 -17.66
CA ASP A 105 5.13 0.95 -17.18
C ASP A 105 5.64 1.14 -15.74
N ALA A 106 6.16 0.05 -15.16
CA ALA A 106 6.68 0.03 -13.81
C ALA A 106 8.04 0.74 -13.67
N ASP A 107 8.82 0.87 -14.74
CA ASP A 107 10.14 1.51 -14.69
C ASP A 107 10.00 3.03 -14.52
N GLY A 108 9.18 3.67 -15.36
CA GLY A 108 8.86 5.09 -15.23
C GLY A 108 8.22 5.44 -13.89
N ALA A 109 7.25 4.64 -13.46
CA ALA A 109 6.60 4.78 -12.16
C ALA A 109 7.59 4.63 -10.99
N GLY A 110 8.46 3.63 -11.06
CA GLY A 110 9.50 3.38 -10.06
C GLY A 110 10.51 4.51 -9.96
N LYS A 111 10.96 5.07 -11.09
CA LYS A 111 11.87 6.22 -11.14
C LYS A 111 11.23 7.46 -10.51
N ALA A 112 9.99 7.81 -10.89
CA ALA A 112 9.28 8.96 -10.35
C ALA A 112 9.08 8.84 -8.83
N THR A 113 8.68 7.66 -8.35
CA THR A 113 8.49 7.40 -6.92
C THR A 113 9.81 7.41 -6.15
N SER A 114 10.91 6.92 -6.76
CA SER A 114 12.24 6.93 -6.14
C SER A 114 12.88 8.32 -6.09
N ALA A 115 12.42 9.27 -6.91
CA ALA A 115 12.85 10.66 -6.86
C ALA A 115 12.28 11.44 -5.67
N LEU A 116 11.22 10.92 -5.02
CA LEU A 116 10.66 11.53 -3.82
C LEU A 116 11.62 11.38 -2.64
N THR A 117 11.95 12.49 -1.99
CA THR A 117 12.76 12.48 -0.76
C THR A 117 11.92 12.06 0.45
N ASN A 118 12.57 11.56 1.50
CA ASN A 118 11.89 11.22 2.75
C ASN A 118 11.17 12.44 3.37
N GLU A 119 11.74 13.64 3.21
CA GLU A 119 11.14 14.89 3.67
C GLU A 119 9.85 15.22 2.90
N GLN A 120 9.86 15.06 1.58
CA GLN A 120 8.67 15.26 0.74
C GLN A 120 7.55 14.28 1.11
N ILE A 121 7.91 13.00 1.31
CA ILE A 121 6.97 11.96 1.72
C ILE A 121 6.37 12.31 3.08
N LYS A 122 7.22 12.65 4.06
CA LYS A 122 6.77 13.04 5.40
C LYS A 122 5.87 14.26 5.38
N THR A 123 6.21 15.28 4.61
CA THR A 123 5.40 16.51 4.47
C THR A 123 3.99 16.19 3.96
N VAL A 124 3.87 15.33 2.94
CA VAL A 124 2.57 14.91 2.40
C VAL A 124 1.77 14.14 3.45
N LEU A 125 2.42 13.20 4.15
CA LEU A 125 1.76 12.37 5.18
C LEU A 125 1.31 13.20 6.38
N ASP A 126 2.14 14.12 6.87
CA ASP A 126 1.81 15.00 8.00
C ASP A 126 0.63 15.92 7.65
N ALA A 127 0.69 16.59 6.50
CA ALA A 127 -0.39 17.47 6.06
C ALA A 127 -1.72 16.72 5.88
N THR A 128 -1.65 15.48 5.33
CA THR A 128 -2.84 14.64 5.17
C THR A 128 -3.38 14.15 6.51
N SER A 129 -2.50 13.76 7.45
CA SER A 129 -2.89 13.37 8.81
C SER A 129 -3.56 14.51 9.56
N ASP A 130 -3.00 15.71 9.50
CA ASP A 130 -3.58 16.88 10.15
C ASP A 130 -4.92 17.26 9.53
N TYR A 131 -5.05 17.19 8.20
CA TYR A 131 -6.33 17.37 7.51
C TYR A 131 -7.35 16.32 7.97
N ALA A 132 -6.97 15.05 8.00
CA ALA A 132 -7.83 13.95 8.44
C ALA A 132 -8.37 14.15 9.86
N LEU A 133 -7.53 14.62 10.77
CA LEU A 133 -7.88 14.81 12.18
C LEU A 133 -8.64 16.12 12.45
N THR A 134 -8.47 17.15 11.62
CA THR A 134 -8.98 18.50 11.93
C THR A 134 -10.01 19.03 10.93
N LYS A 135 -10.05 18.52 9.71
CA LYS A 135 -10.88 19.04 8.61
C LYS A 135 -11.95 18.09 8.11
N ILE A 136 -11.95 16.83 8.57
CA ILE A 136 -12.99 15.85 8.24
C ILE A 136 -14.00 15.78 9.40
N PRO A 137 -15.17 16.46 9.32
CA PRO A 137 -16.13 16.52 10.43
C PRO A 137 -16.72 15.16 10.79
N ALA A 138 -16.81 14.25 9.80
CA ALA A 138 -17.28 12.88 9.97
C ALA A 138 -16.27 11.95 10.67
N GLY A 139 -15.02 12.40 10.88
CA GLY A 139 -13.98 11.66 11.59
C GLY A 139 -14.22 11.64 13.10
N ASN A 140 -13.92 10.51 13.76
CA ASN A 140 -14.04 10.36 15.21
C ASN A 140 -12.74 10.70 15.97
N GLY A 141 -11.71 11.23 15.28
CA GLY A 141 -10.39 11.53 15.85
C GLY A 141 -9.43 10.34 15.87
N THR A 142 -9.84 9.16 15.42
CA THR A 142 -8.98 7.99 15.24
C THR A 142 -8.33 8.04 13.86
N LEU A 143 -7.01 7.87 13.82
CA LEU A 143 -6.22 7.82 12.59
C LEU A 143 -5.43 6.51 12.54
N ALA A 144 -5.52 5.82 11.40
CA ALA A 144 -4.66 4.71 11.04
C ALA A 144 -4.01 4.98 9.68
N VAL A 145 -2.96 4.24 9.34
CA VAL A 145 -2.30 4.32 8.03
C VAL A 145 -2.23 2.95 7.39
N CYS A 146 -2.45 2.88 6.08
CA CYS A 146 -2.11 1.71 5.27
C CYS A 146 -1.30 2.12 4.05
N GLY A 147 -0.54 1.19 3.50
CA GLY A 147 0.20 1.44 2.27
C GLY A 147 0.54 0.15 1.54
N PHE A 148 0.79 0.29 0.24
CA PHE A 148 0.96 -0.81 -0.69
C PHE A 148 2.29 -0.72 -1.41
N CYS A 149 3.01 -1.84 -1.58
CA CYS A 149 4.31 -1.87 -2.24
C CYS A 149 5.31 -0.92 -1.55
N ARG A 150 5.85 0.06 -2.26
CA ARG A 150 6.68 1.11 -1.66
C ARG A 150 5.92 1.87 -0.57
N GLY A 151 4.64 2.17 -0.80
CA GLY A 151 3.77 2.79 0.20
C GLY A 151 3.58 1.95 1.46
N GLY A 152 3.69 0.62 1.38
CA GLY A 152 3.71 -0.26 2.55
C GLY A 152 4.94 -0.03 3.43
N GLY A 153 6.11 0.16 2.83
CA GLY A 153 7.31 0.59 3.55
C GLY A 153 7.14 1.98 4.18
N TRP A 154 6.59 2.94 3.44
CA TRP A 154 6.32 4.28 3.97
C TRP A 154 5.30 4.28 5.12
N ALA A 155 4.28 3.40 5.08
CA ALA A 155 3.33 3.26 6.18
C ALA A 155 4.03 2.74 7.46
N PHE A 156 4.97 1.82 7.32
CA PHE A 156 5.79 1.34 8.44
C PHE A 156 6.70 2.45 8.99
N ASP A 157 7.42 3.15 8.11
CA ASP A 157 8.28 4.28 8.49
C ASP A 157 7.47 5.41 9.14
N TYR A 158 6.27 5.69 8.63
CA TYR A 158 5.41 6.73 9.19
C TYR A 158 4.85 6.37 10.57
N ALA A 159 4.66 5.09 10.88
CA ALA A 159 4.33 4.66 12.24
C ALA A 159 5.41 5.03 13.27
N ASN A 160 6.68 5.11 12.85
CA ASN A 160 7.79 5.59 13.69
C ASN A 160 7.85 7.14 13.81
N GLN A 161 7.18 7.86 12.90
CA GLN A 161 7.23 9.32 12.81
C GLN A 161 5.98 9.99 13.40
N ASN A 162 4.85 9.28 13.49
CA ASN A 162 3.57 9.83 13.92
C ASN A 162 2.95 9.01 15.07
N SER A 163 3.12 9.48 16.29
CA SER A 163 2.59 8.83 17.50
C SER A 163 1.07 8.93 17.66
N LYS A 164 0.37 9.72 16.82
CA LYS A 164 -1.10 9.82 16.83
C LYS A 164 -1.77 8.60 16.19
N LEU A 165 -1.03 7.81 15.41
CA LEU A 165 -1.57 6.63 14.74
C LEU A 165 -2.03 5.56 15.74
N LYS A 166 -3.16 4.94 15.46
CA LYS A 166 -3.73 3.84 16.25
C LYS A 166 -3.42 2.46 15.67
N ALA A 167 -3.10 2.40 14.36
CA ALA A 167 -2.61 1.19 13.69
C ALA A 167 -1.86 1.57 12.41
N ALA A 168 -0.95 0.71 11.97
CA ALA A 168 -0.33 0.78 10.66
C ALA A 168 -0.44 -0.58 9.94
N TYR A 169 -0.80 -0.56 8.67
CA TYR A 169 -0.99 -1.74 7.83
C TYR A 169 -0.04 -1.69 6.64
N SER A 170 0.95 -2.57 6.61
CA SER A 170 1.95 -2.64 5.55
C SER A 170 1.67 -3.81 4.62
N PHE A 171 1.25 -3.52 3.40
CA PHE A 171 1.00 -4.52 2.36
C PHE A 171 2.21 -4.64 1.45
N TYR A 172 2.85 -5.81 1.46
CA TYR A 172 4.05 -6.14 0.68
C TYR A 172 5.08 -5.00 0.58
N GLY A 173 5.24 -4.28 1.69
CA GLY A 173 6.20 -3.20 1.86
C GLY A 173 7.49 -3.70 2.51
N THR A 174 8.62 -3.10 2.15
CA THR A 174 9.90 -3.36 2.81
C THR A 174 9.81 -2.97 4.28
N ALA A 175 10.17 -3.90 5.18
CA ALA A 175 10.16 -3.67 6.61
C ALA A 175 11.47 -2.99 7.11
N PRO A 176 11.47 -2.32 8.26
CA PRO A 176 12.62 -1.58 8.79
C PRO A 176 13.81 -2.48 9.12
N ASP A 177 15.02 -1.96 8.94
CA ASP A 177 16.31 -2.65 9.07
C ASP A 177 17.18 -2.14 10.24
N SER A 178 16.71 -1.13 10.98
CA SER A 178 17.47 -0.52 12.07
C SER A 178 16.60 -0.13 13.26
N ALA A 179 17.20 -0.07 14.46
CA ALA A 179 16.52 0.30 15.71
C ALA A 179 15.93 1.72 15.65
N ASP A 180 16.59 2.64 14.96
CA ASP A 180 16.12 4.01 14.81
C ASP A 180 14.79 4.12 14.05
N LYS A 181 14.52 3.18 13.15
CA LYS A 181 13.28 3.12 12.38
C LYS A 181 12.08 2.51 13.14
N VAL A 182 12.30 2.00 14.36
CA VAL A 182 11.21 1.37 15.13
C VAL A 182 11.03 1.96 16.53
N LYS A 183 12.01 2.69 17.04
CA LYS A 183 12.06 3.13 18.46
C LYS A 183 10.86 3.97 18.92
N ASN A 184 10.29 4.79 18.03
CA ASN A 184 9.20 5.70 18.35
C ASN A 184 7.81 5.15 17.99
N ILE A 185 7.71 3.95 17.40
CA ILE A 185 6.42 3.36 17.05
C ILE A 185 5.54 3.25 18.30
N ALA A 186 4.34 3.84 18.24
CA ALA A 186 3.39 3.88 19.35
C ALA A 186 2.13 3.03 19.12
N CYS A 187 1.95 2.49 17.93
CA CYS A 187 0.79 1.68 17.55
C CYS A 187 1.20 0.27 17.08
N PRO A 188 0.29 -0.70 17.06
CA PRO A 188 0.56 -1.98 16.41
C PRO A 188 0.79 -1.80 14.90
N VAL A 189 1.71 -2.60 14.36
CA VAL A 189 1.97 -2.69 12.92
C VAL A 189 1.58 -4.09 12.45
N TYR A 190 0.78 -4.15 11.40
CA TYR A 190 0.29 -5.39 10.80
C TYR A 190 0.86 -5.53 9.38
N GLY A 191 1.59 -6.61 9.13
CA GLY A 191 2.19 -6.90 7.82
C GLY A 191 1.34 -7.90 7.03
N PHE A 192 1.29 -7.71 5.71
CA PHE A 192 0.55 -8.54 4.75
C PHE A 192 1.48 -8.84 3.57
N TYR A 193 2.00 -10.06 3.47
CA TYR A 193 3.08 -10.41 2.56
C TYR A 193 2.73 -11.60 1.68
N GLY A 194 3.17 -11.59 0.42
CA GLY A 194 3.00 -12.73 -0.48
C GLY A 194 4.17 -13.73 -0.33
N GLU A 195 3.88 -15.04 -0.33
CA GLU A 195 4.91 -16.09 -0.19
C GLU A 195 6.01 -15.97 -1.26
N ASN A 196 5.63 -15.63 -2.49
CA ASN A 196 6.53 -15.53 -3.64
C ASN A 196 7.20 -14.15 -3.80
N ASP A 197 7.20 -13.30 -2.76
CA ASP A 197 7.88 -12.01 -2.73
C ASP A 197 9.17 -12.10 -1.91
N GLU A 198 10.14 -12.87 -2.39
CA GLU A 198 11.40 -13.16 -1.68
C GLU A 198 12.13 -11.89 -1.25
N ARG A 199 12.15 -10.86 -2.11
CA ARG A 199 12.85 -9.61 -1.84
C ARG A 199 12.28 -8.88 -0.61
N VAL A 200 10.98 -8.80 -0.49
CA VAL A 200 10.32 -8.15 0.66
C VAL A 200 10.38 -9.06 1.88
N ASN A 201 10.10 -10.35 1.71
CA ASN A 201 10.07 -11.32 2.81
C ASN A 201 11.44 -11.43 3.52
N ALA A 202 12.55 -11.25 2.81
CA ALA A 202 13.90 -11.21 3.39
C ALA A 202 14.07 -10.11 4.46
N THR A 203 13.22 -9.07 4.48
CA THR A 203 13.29 -7.97 5.46
C THR A 203 12.51 -8.24 6.75
N ILE A 204 11.58 -9.21 6.73
CA ILE A 204 10.66 -9.48 7.83
C ILE A 204 11.39 -9.95 9.11
N PRO A 205 12.31 -10.95 9.06
CA PRO A 205 12.94 -11.46 10.28
C PRO A 205 13.70 -10.38 11.06
N LYS A 206 14.41 -9.49 10.36
CA LYS A 206 15.11 -8.38 11.01
C LYS A 206 14.17 -7.39 11.66
N ALA A 207 13.07 -7.07 11.01
CA ALA A 207 12.05 -6.18 11.57
C ALA A 207 11.37 -6.80 12.79
N GLU A 208 11.08 -8.11 12.80
CA GLU A 208 10.54 -8.82 13.97
C GLU A 208 11.49 -8.74 15.15
N GLU A 209 12.80 -8.99 14.93
CA GLU A 209 13.84 -8.85 15.95
C GLU A 209 13.84 -7.43 16.55
N LEU A 210 13.89 -6.40 15.69
CA LEU A 210 13.96 -5.00 16.10
C LEU A 210 12.70 -4.54 16.85
N MET A 211 11.52 -4.89 16.35
CA MET A 211 10.24 -4.56 16.98
C MET A 211 10.10 -5.23 18.33
N LYS A 212 10.48 -6.52 18.45
CA LYS A 212 10.51 -7.25 19.70
C LYS A 212 11.48 -6.63 20.71
N ALA A 213 12.70 -6.31 20.29
CA ALA A 213 13.71 -5.66 21.12
C ALA A 213 13.25 -4.29 21.63
N ALA A 214 12.49 -3.54 20.82
CA ALA A 214 11.90 -2.25 21.20
C ALA A 214 10.59 -2.37 22.00
N GLY A 215 10.10 -3.57 22.30
CA GLY A 215 8.81 -3.80 22.97
C GLY A 215 7.60 -3.35 22.14
N LYS A 216 7.71 -3.38 20.82
CA LYS A 216 6.66 -2.94 19.90
C LYS A 216 5.93 -4.14 19.28
N LYS A 217 4.65 -3.92 18.96
CA LYS A 217 3.81 -4.96 18.36
C LYS A 217 3.97 -4.95 16.83
N TYR A 218 4.44 -6.08 16.27
CA TYR A 218 4.47 -6.34 14.84
C TYR A 218 3.92 -7.72 14.54
N GLU A 219 2.94 -7.81 13.65
CA GLU A 219 2.26 -9.05 13.28
C GLU A 219 2.31 -9.24 11.75
N PRO A 220 3.41 -9.80 11.19
CA PRO A 220 3.46 -10.17 9.79
C PRO A 220 2.67 -11.45 9.52
N VAL A 221 1.97 -11.50 8.38
CA VAL A 221 1.35 -12.72 7.84
C VAL A 221 1.79 -12.90 6.39
N ILE A 222 2.25 -14.11 6.06
CA ILE A 222 2.66 -14.49 4.71
C ILE A 222 1.54 -15.34 4.09
N TYR A 223 0.99 -14.88 2.97
CA TYR A 223 -0.12 -15.52 2.25
C TYR A 223 0.42 -16.46 1.18
N LYS A 224 0.04 -17.73 1.29
CA LYS A 224 0.53 -18.84 0.44
C LYS A 224 0.17 -18.63 -1.04
N GLY A 225 1.15 -18.85 -1.92
CA GLY A 225 0.99 -18.80 -3.38
C GLY A 225 0.89 -17.37 -3.94
N ALA A 226 0.83 -16.34 -3.10
CA ALA A 226 0.71 -14.96 -3.53
C ALA A 226 2.05 -14.36 -3.95
N GLY A 227 2.03 -13.47 -4.94
CA GLY A 227 3.16 -12.65 -5.34
C GLY A 227 3.13 -11.24 -4.77
N HIS A 228 4.13 -10.44 -5.16
CA HIS A 228 4.12 -9.01 -4.89
C HIS A 228 2.89 -8.34 -5.51
N GLY A 229 2.23 -7.42 -4.80
CA GLY A 229 1.08 -6.69 -5.32
C GLY A 229 -0.24 -7.49 -5.36
N PHE A 230 -0.35 -8.59 -4.60
CA PHE A 230 -1.50 -9.48 -4.64
C PHE A 230 -2.84 -8.80 -4.33
N MET A 231 -2.86 -7.68 -3.62
CA MET A 231 -4.11 -6.93 -3.40
C MET A 231 -4.68 -6.36 -4.70
N ARG A 232 -3.81 -5.93 -5.62
CA ARG A 232 -4.20 -5.44 -6.93
C ARG A 232 -4.33 -6.57 -7.96
N SER A 233 -3.35 -7.47 -8.03
CA SER A 233 -3.37 -8.59 -9.00
C SER A 233 -4.44 -9.63 -8.70
N GLY A 234 -4.87 -9.73 -7.44
CA GLY A 234 -5.96 -10.60 -6.99
C GLY A 234 -7.37 -10.03 -7.16
N GLU A 235 -7.52 -8.86 -7.79
CA GLU A 235 -8.83 -8.26 -8.04
C GLU A 235 -9.77 -9.19 -8.82
N PRO A 236 -11.05 -9.31 -8.41
CA PRO A 236 -12.01 -10.18 -9.09
C PRO A 236 -12.20 -9.87 -10.59
N ASN A 237 -12.05 -8.61 -10.96
CA ASN A 237 -12.20 -8.13 -12.34
C ASN A 237 -10.93 -8.27 -13.17
N ASN A 238 -9.85 -8.82 -12.61
CA ASN A 238 -8.63 -9.08 -13.35
C ASN A 238 -8.78 -10.36 -14.18
N PRO A 239 -8.81 -10.30 -15.52
CA PRO A 239 -8.98 -11.49 -16.36
C PRO A 239 -7.76 -12.42 -16.33
N GLN A 240 -6.64 -11.99 -15.76
CA GLN A 240 -5.40 -12.73 -15.62
C GLN A 240 -5.08 -13.02 -14.15
N VAL A 241 -6.10 -13.01 -13.27
CA VAL A 241 -5.92 -13.27 -11.85
C VAL A 241 -5.33 -14.67 -11.63
N ARG A 242 -4.27 -14.73 -10.81
CA ARG A 242 -3.72 -15.99 -10.35
C ARG A 242 -4.48 -16.43 -9.11
N GLU A 243 -4.78 -17.73 -9.01
CA GLU A 243 -5.53 -18.27 -7.88
C GLU A 243 -4.89 -17.96 -6.51
N GLY A 244 -3.56 -18.00 -6.43
CA GLY A 244 -2.83 -17.65 -5.20
C GLY A 244 -3.03 -16.18 -4.81
N ASP A 245 -2.98 -15.24 -5.77
CA ASP A 245 -3.19 -13.83 -5.50
C ASP A 245 -4.64 -13.53 -5.10
N LYS A 246 -5.62 -14.15 -5.78
CA LYS A 246 -7.03 -14.02 -5.44
C LYS A 246 -7.32 -14.49 -4.03
N LYS A 247 -6.88 -15.70 -3.69
CA LYS A 247 -7.05 -16.28 -2.35
C LYS A 247 -6.40 -15.41 -1.28
N ALA A 248 -5.16 -14.95 -1.53
CA ALA A 248 -4.44 -14.08 -0.62
C ALA A 248 -5.14 -12.74 -0.40
N ARG A 249 -5.70 -12.13 -1.47
CA ARG A 249 -6.50 -10.91 -1.35
C ARG A 249 -7.73 -11.14 -0.47
N ASP A 250 -8.47 -12.22 -0.69
CA ASP A 250 -9.67 -12.54 0.09
C ASP A 250 -9.32 -12.76 1.58
N GLU A 251 -8.26 -13.52 1.88
CA GLU A 251 -7.79 -13.77 3.25
C GLU A 251 -7.24 -12.49 3.92
N ALA A 252 -6.48 -11.68 3.18
CA ALA A 252 -5.95 -10.41 3.66
C ALA A 252 -7.06 -9.41 3.98
N TRP A 253 -8.10 -9.32 3.12
CA TRP A 253 -9.28 -8.50 3.40
C TRP A 253 -10.03 -8.99 4.63
N ALA A 254 -10.23 -10.28 4.79
CA ALA A 254 -10.91 -10.84 5.96
C ALA A 254 -10.17 -10.45 7.27
N ARG A 255 -8.83 -10.60 7.28
CA ARG A 255 -7.99 -10.17 8.41
C ARG A 255 -8.06 -8.66 8.61
N TRP A 256 -7.91 -7.88 7.54
CA TRP A 256 -7.88 -6.41 7.64
C TRP A 256 -9.21 -5.85 8.16
N LYS A 257 -10.35 -6.34 7.66
CA LYS A 257 -11.69 -5.98 8.18
C LYS A 257 -11.82 -6.25 9.69
N THR A 258 -11.27 -7.36 10.16
CA THR A 258 -11.27 -7.67 11.60
C THR A 258 -10.43 -6.66 12.39
N LEU A 259 -9.28 -6.27 11.86
CA LEU A 259 -8.39 -5.27 12.48
C LEU A 259 -8.97 -3.86 12.45
N LEU A 260 -9.62 -3.47 11.35
CA LEU A 260 -10.29 -2.17 11.22
C LEU A 260 -11.42 -1.98 12.26
N LYS A 261 -12.17 -3.05 12.57
CA LYS A 261 -13.22 -3.04 13.61
C LYS A 261 -12.66 -2.86 15.04
N GLN A 262 -11.35 -3.06 15.24
CA GLN A 262 -10.69 -2.86 16.53
C GLN A 262 -10.16 -1.42 16.69
N LEU A 263 -10.27 -0.59 15.67
CA LEU A 263 -9.94 0.84 15.79
C LEU A 263 -10.91 1.51 16.77
N PRO A 264 -10.40 2.35 17.70
CA PRO A 264 -11.22 3.01 18.72
C PRO A 264 -12.20 4.02 18.16
#